data_a3633b501cf8968fcf73f9c758e0abef
#
_entry.id   a3633b501cf8968fcf73f9c758e0abef
#
_cell.length_a   1.000
_cell.length_b   1.000
_cell.length_c   1.000
_cell.angle_alpha   90.00
_cell.angle_beta   90.00
_cell.angle_gamma   90.00
#
_symmetry.space_group_name_H-M   'P 1'
#
loop_
_entity.id
_entity.type
_entity.pdbx_description
1 polymer ?
#
loop_
_entity_poly.entity_id
_entity_poly.type
_entity_poly.pdbx_seq_one_letter_code
_entity_poly.pdbx_strand_id
1 'polypeptide(L)'
;MGGGPPPKAITEALVYKPLKRIGLGFLDVDKYAAELQNPEITLPAGAGNVPEANFKMIAALAVMKRELDKAGMTDFIKTRGMPGFAPTQGHIPSGVPFIGLACENIKNGKMKRAMVIGKGSLFLARLTNLSDGVSFMIEAPSPAVEEKVETLTKEEVKNTILEVLADIAKSLKGANAK
;
A
#
# COMPACT_ATOMS: atom_id res chain seq x y z
N MET A 1 15.73 -24.09 -13.57
CA MET A 1 16.00 -22.71 -13.13
C MET A 1 14.68 -22.03 -12.78
N GLY A 2 14.27 -22.08 -11.53
CA GLY A 2 13.05 -21.42 -11.06
C GLY A 2 13.30 -19.91 -10.97
N GLY A 3 12.87 -19.16 -11.98
CA GLY A 3 12.78 -17.71 -11.87
C GLY A 3 11.57 -17.35 -11.00
N GLY A 4 11.76 -16.60 -9.91
CA GLY A 4 10.63 -16.01 -9.16
C GLY A 4 9.72 -15.18 -10.06
N PRO A 5 8.53 -14.78 -9.59
CA PRO A 5 7.60 -14.03 -10.41
C PRO A 5 8.25 -12.76 -10.96
N PRO A 6 7.94 -12.39 -12.22
CA PRO A 6 8.58 -11.26 -12.85
C PRO A 6 8.28 -9.97 -12.08
N PRO A 7 9.21 -9.00 -12.05
CA PRO A 7 9.05 -7.73 -11.33
C PRO A 7 7.73 -7.00 -11.65
N LYS A 8 7.25 -7.14 -12.88
CA LYS A 8 5.94 -6.63 -13.31
C LYS A 8 4.78 -7.24 -12.50
N ALA A 9 4.79 -8.56 -12.27
CA ALA A 9 3.73 -9.24 -11.53
C ALA A 9 3.70 -8.81 -10.07
N ILE A 10 4.87 -8.58 -9.48
CA ILE A 10 5.01 -8.06 -8.11
C ILE A 10 4.45 -6.63 -8.03
N THR A 11 4.83 -5.76 -8.97
CA THR A 11 4.32 -4.38 -9.01
C THR A 11 2.80 -4.35 -9.26
N GLU A 12 2.29 -5.24 -10.10
CA GLU A 12 0.85 -5.36 -10.32
C GLU A 12 0.11 -5.81 -9.05
N ALA A 13 0.68 -6.77 -8.32
CA ALA A 13 0.09 -7.29 -7.08
C ALA A 13 0.12 -6.27 -5.92
N LEU A 14 1.21 -5.51 -5.80
CA LEU A 14 1.42 -4.59 -4.67
C LEU A 14 0.95 -3.16 -4.93
N VAL A 15 0.78 -2.75 -6.18
CA VAL A 15 0.40 -1.37 -6.53
C VAL A 15 -0.95 -1.35 -7.26
N TYR A 16 -1.02 -1.93 -8.46
CA TYR A 16 -2.19 -1.78 -9.30
C TYR A 16 -3.45 -2.41 -8.68
N LYS A 17 -3.38 -3.68 -8.28
CA LYS A 17 -4.55 -4.37 -7.70
C LYS A 17 -5.07 -3.72 -6.42
N PRO A 18 -4.21 -3.33 -5.44
CA PRO A 18 -4.67 -2.61 -4.26
C PRO A 18 -5.35 -1.28 -4.59
N LEU A 19 -4.76 -0.47 -5.48
CA LEU A 19 -5.37 0.80 -5.91
C LEU A 19 -6.76 0.58 -6.53
N LYS A 20 -6.87 -0.35 -7.46
CA LYS A 20 -8.16 -0.66 -8.10
C LYS A 20 -9.22 -1.16 -7.11
N ARG A 21 -8.82 -1.92 -6.10
CA ARG A 21 -9.74 -2.42 -5.06
C ARG A 21 -10.41 -1.30 -4.27
N ILE A 22 -9.71 -0.16 -4.10
CA ILE A 22 -10.22 1.02 -3.41
C ILE A 22 -10.68 2.14 -4.35
N GLY A 23 -10.81 1.83 -5.65
CA GLY A 23 -11.31 2.78 -6.65
C GLY A 23 -10.33 3.88 -7.06
N LEU A 24 -9.02 3.69 -6.80
CA LEU A 24 -7.97 4.65 -7.16
C LEU A 24 -7.17 4.19 -8.38
N GLY A 25 -6.48 5.15 -9.00
CA GLY A 25 -5.51 4.94 -10.06
C GLY A 25 -4.10 5.35 -9.65
N PHE A 26 -3.14 5.16 -10.55
CA PHE A 26 -1.74 5.54 -10.30
C PHE A 26 -1.55 7.04 -10.09
N LEU A 27 -2.38 7.86 -10.71
CA LEU A 27 -2.28 9.32 -10.62
C LEU A 27 -2.92 9.90 -9.34
N ASP A 28 -3.69 9.09 -8.62
CA ASP A 28 -4.31 9.50 -7.34
C ASP A 28 -3.35 9.44 -6.15
N VAL A 29 -2.14 8.90 -6.34
CA VAL A 29 -1.10 8.80 -5.32
C VAL A 29 -0.04 9.88 -5.56
N ASP A 30 0.18 10.76 -4.60
CA ASP A 30 1.12 11.87 -4.73
C ASP A 30 2.58 11.41 -4.62
N LYS A 31 2.86 10.43 -3.76
CA LYS A 31 4.20 9.87 -3.55
C LYS A 31 4.18 8.37 -3.38
N TYR A 32 5.13 7.71 -4.05
CA TYR A 32 5.41 6.29 -3.89
C TYR A 32 6.73 6.12 -3.13
N ALA A 33 6.71 5.38 -2.04
CA ALA A 33 7.88 5.00 -1.26
C ALA A 33 8.13 3.50 -1.47
N ALA A 34 8.94 3.17 -2.47
CA ALA A 34 9.21 1.80 -2.87
C ALA A 34 10.71 1.50 -2.71
N GLU A 35 11.06 0.78 -1.66
CA GLU A 35 12.44 0.32 -1.42
C GLU A 35 13.46 1.47 -1.51
N LEU A 36 13.35 2.42 -0.59
CA LEU A 36 14.13 3.67 -0.59
C LEU A 36 15.60 3.49 -0.11
N GLN A 37 16.27 2.39 -0.51
CA GLN A 37 17.70 2.21 -0.22
C GLN A 37 18.51 3.35 -0.82
N ASN A 38 19.55 3.78 -0.08
CA ASN A 38 20.45 4.84 -0.53
C ASN A 38 21.30 4.38 -1.73
N PRO A 39 21.18 5.03 -2.89
CA PRO A 39 21.95 4.68 -4.09
C PRO A 39 23.47 4.80 -3.90
N GLU A 40 23.94 5.67 -3.00
CA GLU A 40 25.37 5.77 -2.68
C GLU A 40 25.94 4.46 -2.10
N ILE A 41 25.08 3.65 -1.47
CA ILE A 41 25.42 2.33 -0.94
C ILE A 41 25.19 1.25 -2.00
N THR A 42 24.07 1.31 -2.71
CA THR A 42 23.65 0.22 -3.59
C THR A 42 24.33 0.23 -4.95
N LEU A 43 24.73 1.40 -5.47
CA LEU A 43 25.46 1.50 -6.74
C LEU A 43 26.85 0.80 -6.67
N PRO A 44 27.71 1.11 -5.69
CA PRO A 44 29.00 0.41 -5.57
C PRO A 44 28.86 -1.09 -5.30
N ALA A 45 27.78 -1.50 -4.64
CA ALA A 45 27.45 -2.91 -4.38
C ALA A 45 26.89 -3.66 -5.61
N GLY A 46 26.74 -2.99 -6.75
CA GLY A 46 26.22 -3.59 -7.98
C GLY A 46 24.70 -3.77 -8.03
N ALA A 47 23.95 -3.24 -7.05
CA ALA A 47 22.49 -3.34 -7.02
C ALA A 47 21.79 -2.22 -7.81
N GLY A 48 22.51 -1.20 -8.25
CA GLY A 48 21.97 -0.07 -8.99
C GLY A 48 21.20 0.93 -8.11
N ASN A 49 20.46 1.85 -8.76
CA ASN A 49 19.54 2.75 -8.08
C ASN A 49 18.18 2.06 -7.92
N VAL A 50 18.00 1.40 -6.78
CA VAL A 50 16.82 0.56 -6.50
C VAL A 50 15.51 1.37 -6.47
N PRO A 51 15.42 2.53 -5.78
CA PRO A 51 14.21 3.35 -5.82
C PRO A 51 13.82 3.76 -7.23
N GLU A 52 14.77 4.27 -8.01
CA GLU A 52 14.50 4.71 -9.39
C GLU A 52 14.01 3.58 -10.28
N ALA A 53 14.60 2.39 -10.15
CA ALA A 53 14.16 1.20 -10.88
C ALA A 53 12.70 0.83 -10.55
N ASN A 54 12.32 0.94 -9.28
CA ASN A 54 10.93 0.71 -8.84
C ASN A 54 9.97 1.75 -9.42
N PHE A 55 10.32 3.04 -9.40
CA PHE A 55 9.46 4.08 -9.97
C PHE A 55 9.31 3.96 -11.48
N LYS A 56 10.37 3.55 -12.18
CA LYS A 56 10.30 3.23 -13.62
C LYS A 56 9.33 2.07 -13.88
N MET A 57 9.33 1.04 -13.04
CA MET A 57 8.37 -0.07 -13.17
C MET A 57 6.92 0.35 -12.90
N ILE A 58 6.69 1.18 -11.88
CA ILE A 58 5.34 1.71 -11.58
C ILE A 58 4.84 2.56 -12.74
N ALA A 59 5.67 3.48 -13.26
CA ALA A 59 5.32 4.31 -14.40
C ALA A 59 5.04 3.49 -15.67
N ALA A 60 5.88 2.49 -15.96
CA ALA A 60 5.67 1.59 -17.10
C ALA A 60 4.35 0.81 -16.97
N LEU A 61 4.02 0.35 -15.74
CA LEU A 61 2.75 -0.33 -15.51
C LEU A 61 1.57 0.61 -15.68
N ALA A 62 1.66 1.87 -15.22
CA ALA A 62 0.63 2.89 -15.44
C ALA A 62 0.37 3.14 -16.94
N VAL A 63 1.42 3.19 -17.76
CA VAL A 63 1.29 3.29 -19.23
C VAL A 63 0.61 2.05 -19.80
N MET A 64 1.02 0.86 -19.38
CA MET A 64 0.40 -0.40 -19.84
C MET A 64 -1.08 -0.49 -19.48
N LYS A 65 -1.49 0.07 -18.35
CA LYS A 65 -2.88 0.12 -17.91
C LYS A 65 -3.65 1.32 -18.48
N ARG A 66 -3.02 2.14 -19.35
CA ARG A 66 -3.58 3.32 -20.00
C ARG A 66 -4.01 4.43 -19.04
N GLU A 67 -3.36 4.53 -17.91
CA GLU A 67 -3.56 5.59 -16.90
C GLU A 67 -2.51 6.70 -17.02
N LEU A 68 -1.46 6.48 -17.81
CA LEU A 68 -0.38 7.44 -18.06
C LEU A 68 0.05 7.32 -19.52
N ASP A 69 0.33 8.45 -20.15
CA ASP A 69 0.96 8.47 -21.48
C ASP A 69 2.46 8.22 -21.38
N LYS A 70 3.03 7.60 -22.40
CA LYS A 70 4.47 7.31 -22.45
C LYS A 70 5.32 8.56 -22.27
N ALA A 71 4.89 9.70 -22.85
CA ALA A 71 5.56 10.99 -22.70
C ALA A 71 5.59 11.48 -21.25
N GLY A 72 4.58 11.16 -20.45
CA GLY A 72 4.47 11.56 -19.04
C GLY A 72 5.30 10.74 -18.07
N MET A 73 5.95 9.64 -18.49
CA MET A 73 6.68 8.74 -17.58
C MET A 73 7.79 9.45 -16.81
N THR A 74 8.55 10.30 -17.47
CA THR A 74 9.68 11.01 -16.83
C THR A 74 9.18 11.95 -15.74
N ASP A 75 8.12 12.70 -16.03
CA ASP A 75 7.49 13.58 -15.05
C ASP A 75 6.89 12.81 -13.90
N PHE A 76 6.20 11.70 -14.17
CA PHE A 76 5.66 10.81 -13.14
C PHE A 76 6.76 10.33 -12.18
N ILE A 77 7.88 9.85 -12.71
CA ILE A 77 9.01 9.35 -11.90
C ILE A 77 9.58 10.49 -11.04
N LYS A 78 9.78 11.66 -11.63
CA LYS A 78 10.35 12.82 -10.95
C LYS A 78 9.42 13.39 -9.87
N THR A 79 8.14 13.49 -10.15
CA THR A 79 7.18 14.13 -9.24
C THR A 79 6.63 13.19 -8.18
N ARG A 80 6.45 11.89 -8.49
CA ARG A 80 5.83 10.90 -7.59
C ARG A 80 6.82 9.93 -6.97
N GLY A 81 8.02 9.81 -7.52
CA GLY A 81 9.12 9.07 -6.91
C GLY A 81 9.82 9.88 -5.82
N MET A 82 10.75 9.23 -5.15
CA MET A 82 11.56 9.81 -4.09
C MET A 82 13.01 9.36 -4.22
N PRO A 83 13.99 10.20 -3.81
CA PRO A 83 15.35 9.74 -3.68
C PRO A 83 15.46 8.66 -2.60
N GLY A 84 16.34 7.71 -2.80
CA GLY A 84 16.67 6.73 -1.76
C GLY A 84 17.55 7.37 -0.69
N PHE A 85 17.24 7.14 0.56
CA PHE A 85 17.97 7.68 1.70
C PHE A 85 18.13 6.68 2.84
N ALA A 86 17.47 5.54 2.77
CA ALA A 86 17.49 4.56 3.84
C ALA A 86 18.81 3.77 3.82
N PRO A 87 19.55 3.72 4.95
CA PRO A 87 20.80 2.97 5.03
C PRO A 87 20.60 1.45 5.15
N THR A 88 19.35 1.02 5.31
CA THR A 88 19.00 -0.39 5.52
C THR A 88 18.90 -1.15 4.21
N GLN A 89 19.27 -2.42 4.25
CA GLN A 89 19.14 -3.39 3.16
C GLN A 89 17.75 -4.06 3.09
N GLY A 90 16.91 -3.89 4.11
CA GLY A 90 15.59 -4.52 4.15
C GLY A 90 14.61 -3.91 3.14
N HIS A 91 13.91 -4.76 2.40
CA HIS A 91 12.95 -4.32 1.38
C HIS A 91 11.75 -3.56 1.98
N ILE A 92 11.19 -4.08 3.07
CA ILE A 92 10.09 -3.42 3.79
C ILE A 92 10.60 -2.26 4.64
N PRO A 93 11.62 -2.44 5.49
CA PRO A 93 12.13 -1.36 6.34
C PRO A 93 12.62 -0.14 5.58
N SER A 94 13.13 -0.29 4.35
CA SER A 94 13.65 0.86 3.58
C SER A 94 12.58 1.86 3.15
N GLY A 95 11.31 1.49 3.10
CA GLY A 95 10.19 2.41 2.84
C GLY A 95 9.62 3.07 4.10
N VAL A 96 9.82 2.45 5.27
CA VAL A 96 9.22 2.90 6.54
C VAL A 96 9.69 4.29 6.99
N PRO A 97 10.96 4.71 6.82
CA PRO A 97 11.39 6.05 7.21
C PRO A 97 10.62 7.20 6.56
N PHE A 98 9.96 6.96 5.43
CA PHE A 98 9.14 7.96 4.78
C PHE A 98 7.80 8.23 5.49
N ILE A 99 7.32 7.34 6.36
CA ILE A 99 6.01 7.45 7.01
C ILE A 99 5.88 8.77 7.79
N GLY A 100 6.88 9.14 8.58
CA GLY A 100 6.86 10.38 9.35
C GLY A 100 6.75 11.61 8.46
N LEU A 101 7.55 11.68 7.39
CA LEU A 101 7.51 12.77 6.42
C LEU A 101 6.18 12.81 5.64
N ALA A 102 5.63 11.66 5.29
CA ALA A 102 4.33 11.58 4.63
C ALA A 102 3.23 12.12 5.53
N CYS A 103 3.18 11.70 6.78
CA CYS A 103 2.20 12.19 7.75
C CYS A 103 2.31 13.71 7.96
N GLU A 104 3.52 14.24 8.06
CA GLU A 104 3.74 15.70 8.18
C GLU A 104 3.25 16.44 6.93
N ASN A 105 3.61 15.98 5.76
CA ASN A 105 3.20 16.61 4.50
C ASN A 105 1.68 16.55 4.27
N ILE A 106 1.04 15.48 4.70
CA ILE A 106 -0.43 15.33 4.64
C ILE A 106 -1.09 16.31 5.61
N LYS A 107 -0.62 16.39 6.88
CA LYS A 107 -1.14 17.35 7.87
C LYS A 107 -0.99 18.79 7.42
N ASN A 108 0.09 19.11 6.71
CA ASN A 108 0.36 20.45 6.18
C ASN A 108 -0.32 20.72 4.82
N GLY A 109 -1.15 19.81 4.32
CA GLY A 109 -1.86 19.94 3.04
C GLY A 109 -0.97 19.91 1.80
N LYS A 110 0.31 19.49 1.92
CA LYS A 110 1.26 19.42 0.80
C LYS A 110 1.06 18.19 -0.08
N MET A 111 0.41 17.16 0.45
CA MET A 111 -0.01 15.97 -0.30
C MET A 111 -1.30 15.41 0.30
N LYS A 112 -2.01 14.60 -0.47
CA LYS A 112 -3.22 13.90 -0.02
C LYS A 112 -2.95 12.44 0.31
N ARG A 113 -2.13 11.77 -0.51
CA ARG A 113 -1.89 10.32 -0.43
C ARG A 113 -0.45 9.97 -0.69
N ALA A 114 0.06 9.04 0.10
CA ALA A 114 1.34 8.39 -0.14
C ALA A 114 1.17 6.87 -0.03
N MET A 115 1.82 6.13 -0.93
CA MET A 115 1.80 4.67 -0.92
C MET A 115 3.18 4.15 -0.55
N VAL A 116 3.25 3.38 0.54
CA VAL A 116 4.47 2.69 0.97
C VAL A 116 4.43 1.26 0.47
N ILE A 117 5.51 0.81 -0.16
CA ILE A 117 5.59 -0.49 -0.83
C ILE A 117 6.86 -1.20 -0.38
N GLY A 118 6.70 -2.37 0.23
CA GLY A 118 7.77 -3.29 0.55
C GLY A 118 7.59 -4.58 -0.24
N LYS A 119 8.51 -4.85 -1.16
CA LYS A 119 8.57 -6.15 -1.84
C LYS A 119 9.23 -7.17 -0.93
N GLY A 120 8.78 -8.41 -1.02
CA GLY A 120 9.35 -9.50 -0.26
C GLY A 120 10.73 -9.93 -0.73
N SER A 121 11.30 -10.89 -0.02
CA SER A 121 12.65 -11.38 -0.30
C SER A 121 12.76 -12.07 -1.66
N LEU A 122 13.68 -11.57 -2.50
CA LEU A 122 14.05 -12.25 -3.75
C LEU A 122 14.62 -13.65 -3.51
N PHE A 123 15.24 -13.88 -2.35
CA PHE A 123 15.77 -15.18 -1.98
C PHE A 123 14.64 -16.20 -1.76
N LEU A 124 13.61 -15.83 -1.00
CA LEU A 124 12.43 -16.68 -0.80
C LEU A 124 11.69 -16.93 -2.11
N ALA A 125 11.56 -15.92 -2.96
CA ALA A 125 10.95 -16.07 -4.27
C ALA A 125 11.68 -17.11 -5.15
N ARG A 126 13.01 -17.17 -5.09
CA ARG A 126 13.81 -18.17 -5.82
C ARG A 126 13.65 -19.59 -5.28
N LEU A 127 13.51 -19.74 -3.96
CA LEU A 127 13.38 -21.04 -3.32
C LEU A 127 11.98 -21.62 -3.41
N THR A 128 10.96 -20.78 -3.30
CA THR A 128 9.57 -21.23 -3.16
C THR A 128 8.72 -20.93 -4.39
N ASN A 129 9.24 -20.17 -5.34
CA ASN A 129 8.49 -19.59 -6.46
C ASN A 129 7.28 -18.73 -6.02
N LEU A 130 7.27 -18.29 -4.76
CA LEU A 130 6.30 -17.39 -4.18
C LEU A 130 6.94 -16.03 -3.93
N SER A 131 6.18 -14.96 -4.07
CA SER A 131 6.59 -13.62 -3.66
C SER A 131 5.59 -13.11 -2.66
N ASP A 132 6.10 -12.56 -1.58
CA ASP A 132 5.35 -11.80 -0.61
C ASP A 132 5.68 -10.32 -0.73
N GLY A 133 4.93 -9.52 -0.05
CA GLY A 133 5.14 -8.08 0.02
C GLY A 133 3.94 -7.42 0.70
N VAL A 134 4.14 -6.19 1.07
CA VAL A 134 3.10 -5.36 1.67
C VAL A 134 3.07 -4.01 1.00
N SER A 135 1.88 -3.49 0.79
CA SER A 135 1.68 -2.08 0.46
C SER A 135 0.53 -1.51 1.29
N PHE A 136 0.68 -0.28 1.69
CA PHE A 136 -0.37 0.43 2.40
C PHE A 136 -0.41 1.89 2.00
N MET A 137 -1.58 2.50 2.16
CA MET A 137 -1.82 3.90 1.86
C MET A 137 -1.79 4.71 3.15
N ILE A 138 -1.16 5.89 3.08
CA ILE A 138 -1.28 6.93 4.08
C ILE A 138 -2.04 8.05 3.39
N GLU A 139 -3.17 8.44 3.95
CA GLU A 139 -3.99 9.51 3.37
C GLU A 139 -4.60 10.41 4.45
N ALA A 140 -4.98 11.62 4.05
CA ALA A 140 -5.73 12.51 4.92
C ALA A 140 -7.09 11.89 5.26
N PRO A 141 -7.60 12.07 6.48
CA PRO A 141 -8.96 11.65 6.83
C PRO A 141 -9.96 12.24 5.83
N SER A 142 -10.87 11.40 5.35
CA SER A 142 -11.99 11.88 4.54
C SER A 142 -13.00 12.56 5.44
N PRO A 143 -13.54 13.73 5.07
CA PRO A 143 -14.63 14.36 5.82
C PRO A 143 -15.84 13.43 6.03
N ALA A 144 -16.09 12.53 5.10
CA ALA A 144 -17.17 11.53 5.21
C ALA A 144 -16.91 10.44 6.26
N VAL A 145 -15.66 10.26 6.71
CA VAL A 145 -15.33 9.33 7.80
C VAL A 145 -15.54 9.99 9.17
N GLU A 146 -15.36 11.29 9.26
CA GLU A 146 -15.65 12.04 10.50
C GLU A 146 -17.15 12.09 10.80
N GLU A 147 -18.02 12.18 9.78
CA GLU A 147 -19.48 12.12 9.95
C GLU A 147 -20.03 10.73 10.29
N LYS A 148 -19.27 9.66 10.08
CA LYS A 148 -19.70 8.27 10.34
C LYS A 148 -19.18 7.66 11.63
N VAL A 149 -18.43 8.38 12.43
CA VAL A 149 -18.26 8.03 13.84
C VAL A 149 -19.48 8.56 14.60
N GLU A 150 -20.67 8.08 14.24
CA GLU A 150 -21.77 8.08 15.18
C GLU A 150 -21.28 7.31 16.40
N THR A 151 -20.93 8.05 17.44
CA THR A 151 -20.72 7.45 18.75
C THR A 151 -22.03 6.80 19.13
N LEU A 152 -22.13 5.49 18.95
CA LEU A 152 -23.28 4.72 19.42
C LEU A 152 -23.54 5.13 20.87
N THR A 153 -24.68 5.67 21.10
CA THR A 153 -25.07 6.04 22.46
C THR A 153 -25.09 4.77 23.32
N LYS A 154 -24.88 4.93 24.61
CA LYS A 154 -24.96 3.81 25.57
C LYS A 154 -26.28 3.02 25.42
N GLU A 155 -27.32 3.70 24.98
CA GLU A 155 -28.65 3.14 24.79
C GLU A 155 -28.77 2.31 23.49
N GLU A 156 -28.17 2.75 22.41
CA GLU A 156 -28.09 1.99 21.14
C GLU A 156 -27.28 0.72 21.30
N VAL A 157 -26.12 0.80 21.98
CA VAL A 157 -25.31 -0.40 22.31
C VAL A 157 -26.11 -1.37 23.17
N LYS A 158 -26.84 -0.88 24.19
CA LYS A 158 -27.68 -1.72 25.05
C LYS A 158 -28.80 -2.40 24.28
N ASN A 159 -29.47 -1.68 23.39
CA ASN A 159 -30.55 -2.22 22.56
C ASN A 159 -30.03 -3.29 21.59
N THR A 160 -28.91 -3.05 20.92
CA THR A 160 -28.27 -4.04 20.04
C THR A 160 -27.88 -5.31 20.81
N ILE A 161 -27.34 -5.19 22.02
CA ILE A 161 -27.02 -6.34 22.87
C ILE A 161 -28.28 -7.10 23.26
N LEU A 162 -29.36 -6.41 23.60
CA LEU A 162 -30.64 -7.06 23.95
C LEU A 162 -31.26 -7.81 22.78
N GLU A 163 -31.19 -7.27 21.55
CA GLU A 163 -31.64 -7.95 20.35
C GLU A 163 -30.84 -9.22 20.07
N VAL A 164 -29.51 -9.15 20.14
CA VAL A 164 -28.62 -10.32 19.94
C VAL A 164 -28.92 -11.40 20.99
N LEU A 165 -29.10 -11.02 22.26
CA LEU A 165 -29.45 -11.97 23.34
C LEU A 165 -30.81 -12.60 23.13
N ALA A 166 -31.80 -11.85 22.63
CA ALA A 166 -33.13 -12.37 22.31
C ALA A 166 -33.10 -13.40 21.16
N ASP A 167 -32.28 -13.15 20.14
CA ASP A 167 -32.11 -14.07 19.01
C ASP A 167 -31.38 -15.35 19.42
N ILE A 168 -30.36 -15.25 20.27
CA ILE A 168 -29.69 -16.42 20.87
C ILE A 168 -30.68 -17.23 21.69
N ALA A 169 -31.51 -16.60 22.52
CA ALA A 169 -32.50 -17.28 23.35
C ALA A 169 -33.57 -17.99 22.50
N LYS A 170 -33.98 -17.40 21.36
CA LYS A 170 -34.90 -18.05 20.41
C LYS A 170 -34.25 -19.27 19.75
N SER A 171 -32.98 -19.15 19.33
CA SER A 171 -32.26 -20.25 18.68
C SER A 171 -32.08 -21.44 19.63
N LEU A 172 -31.78 -21.19 20.90
CA LEU A 172 -31.64 -22.22 21.93
C LEU A 172 -32.95 -22.91 22.28
N LYS A 173 -34.07 -22.18 22.28
CA LYS A 173 -35.43 -22.80 22.47
C LYS A 173 -35.82 -23.67 21.30
N GLY A 174 -35.45 -23.30 20.07
CA GLY A 174 -35.72 -24.12 18.88
C GLY A 174 -34.86 -25.39 18.79
N ALA A 175 -33.68 -25.40 19.40
CA ALA A 175 -32.80 -26.56 19.45
C ALA A 175 -33.22 -27.63 20.47
N ASN A 176 -33.97 -27.26 21.52
CA ASN A 176 -34.46 -28.16 22.56
C ASN A 176 -35.86 -28.74 22.26
N ALA A 177 -36.43 -28.44 21.10
CA ALA A 177 -37.79 -28.92 20.71
C ALA A 177 -37.76 -30.01 19.62
N LYS A 178 -36.60 -30.70 19.46
CA LYS A 178 -36.49 -31.87 18.58
C LYS A 178 -36.08 -33.10 19.32
#